data_2c777c06b1ecd2ec7c8b0f20e7ce08c1
#
_entry.id   2c777c06b1ecd2ec7c8b0f20e7ce08c1
#
_cell.length_a   1.000
_cell.length_b   1.000
_cell.length_c   1.000
_cell.angle_alpha   90.00
_cell.angle_beta   90.00
_cell.angle_gamma   90.00
#
_symmetry.space_group_name_H-M   'P 1'
#
loop_
_entity.id
_entity.type
_entity.pdbx_description
1 polymer ?
#
loop_
_entity_poly.entity_id
_entity_poly.type
_entity_poly.pdbx_seq_one_letter_code
_entity_poly.pdbx_strand_id
1 'polypeptide(L)'
;MQSAMQRWWLGVLVGAGLVAILAELKAQPAPSEEATVLAADQALGAAMRGGDSSTVRKLLSLQFTYIDADGKVHERKDCLAELKNLAAALATDPVVKIYGRIGMVTGQRKSTDGRDVFFLDIWAKQKRAWRALASQDVVLATGDTPRPTPAPAAAAAPYDCKNPCQSIPYRVRSSAEQDIVTSFQAIEKAAIAHNADEWAKHVADEFKLYGSGRPPIPRSGRIATINRQKENNTAVTVGEVEAMRLAVYDDGAAMIASHVMPDNSRPPYRAARIWVKRNGQWQMAVSVQTDVK
;
A
#
# COMPACT_ATOMS: atom_id res chain seq x y z
N MET A 1 95.11 -51.49 6.47
CA MET A 1 95.45 -50.11 6.13
C MET A 1 94.17 -49.36 5.89
N GLN A 2 93.90 -48.26 6.69
CA GLN A 2 93.05 -47.17 6.42
C GLN A 2 91.55 -47.46 6.39
N SER A 3 90.75 -46.77 7.06
CA SER A 3 90.62 -45.74 8.07
C SER A 3 89.16 -45.30 8.01
N ALA A 4 88.58 -45.28 9.21
CA ALA A 4 87.18 -44.85 9.48
C ALA A 4 86.97 -43.42 9.08
N MET A 5 85.74 -43.15 8.72
CA MET A 5 85.15 -41.77 8.93
C MET A 5 83.67 -41.85 9.10
N GLN A 6 83.23 -41.70 10.35
CA GLN A 6 81.88 -41.51 10.76
C GLN A 6 81.38 -40.13 10.29
N ARG A 7 80.24 -40.06 9.65
CA ARG A 7 79.49 -38.82 9.41
C ARG A 7 78.14 -38.90 10.13
N TRP A 8 78.03 -38.09 11.13
CA TRP A 8 76.76 -37.81 11.83
C TRP A 8 75.85 -36.95 10.98
N TRP A 9 74.62 -37.38 10.76
CA TRP A 9 73.57 -36.56 10.16
C TRP A 9 72.62 -36.14 11.27
N LEU A 10 72.65 -34.85 11.62
CA LEU A 10 71.62 -34.18 12.41
C LEU A 10 70.36 -33.98 11.54
N GLY A 11 69.32 -34.70 11.90
CA GLY A 11 67.98 -34.49 11.33
C GLY A 11 67.32 -33.30 12.00
N VAL A 12 67.13 -32.21 11.25
CA VAL A 12 66.31 -31.09 11.64
C VAL A 12 64.88 -31.40 11.24
N LEU A 13 64.01 -31.69 12.22
CA LEU A 13 62.55 -31.78 12.08
C LEU A 13 62.00 -30.35 12.01
N VAL A 14 61.65 -29.89 10.81
CA VAL A 14 60.87 -28.69 10.58
C VAL A 14 59.41 -29.07 10.77
N GLY A 15 58.83 -28.80 11.96
CA GLY A 15 57.45 -28.92 12.24
C GLY A 15 56.69 -27.77 11.54
N ALA A 16 56.03 -28.07 10.42
CA ALA A 16 55.08 -27.15 9.78
C ALA A 16 53.78 -27.11 10.57
N GLY A 17 53.65 -26.12 11.46
CA GLY A 17 52.42 -25.84 12.15
C GLY A 17 51.41 -25.27 11.18
N LEU A 18 50.42 -26.07 10.75
CA LEU A 18 49.23 -25.63 10.06
C LEU A 18 48.34 -24.89 11.07
N VAL A 19 48.43 -23.56 11.12
CA VAL A 19 47.44 -22.71 11.78
C VAL A 19 46.21 -22.70 10.90
N ALA A 20 45.22 -23.55 11.27
CA ALA A 20 43.88 -23.48 10.67
C ALA A 20 43.20 -22.22 11.18
N ILE A 21 43.17 -21.15 10.39
CA ILE A 21 42.37 -19.98 10.61
C ILE A 21 40.93 -20.39 10.31
N LEU A 22 40.19 -20.85 11.32
CA LEU A 22 38.72 -20.95 11.25
C LEU A 22 38.16 -19.53 11.21
N ALA A 23 37.94 -19.01 9.99
CA ALA A 23 37.16 -17.81 9.80
C ALA A 23 35.71 -18.16 10.22
N GLU A 24 35.29 -17.71 11.40
CA GLU A 24 33.90 -17.72 11.79
C GLU A 24 33.12 -16.92 10.75
N LEU A 25 32.48 -17.61 9.81
CA LEU A 25 31.41 -17.03 8.99
C LEU A 25 30.28 -16.66 9.93
N LYS A 26 30.30 -15.44 10.45
CA LYS A 26 29.13 -14.87 11.11
C LYS A 26 28.01 -14.86 10.08
N ALA A 27 27.00 -15.71 10.28
CA ALA A 27 25.81 -15.72 9.46
C ALA A 27 25.22 -14.29 9.47
N GLN A 28 25.13 -13.68 8.30
CA GLN A 28 24.51 -12.36 8.16
C GLN A 28 23.05 -12.47 8.61
N PRO A 29 22.55 -11.60 9.50
CA PRO A 29 21.17 -11.66 9.93
C PRO A 29 20.24 -11.59 8.71
N ALA A 30 19.17 -12.38 8.72
CA ALA A 30 18.19 -12.35 7.66
C ALA A 30 17.63 -10.91 7.49
N PRO A 31 17.42 -10.44 6.25
CA PRO A 31 16.86 -9.11 6.01
C PRO A 31 15.49 -8.97 6.69
N SER A 32 15.17 -7.76 7.16
CA SER A 32 13.85 -7.49 7.72
C SER A 32 12.74 -7.67 6.66
N GLU A 33 11.50 -7.83 7.11
CA GLU A 33 10.35 -7.94 6.20
C GLU A 33 10.20 -6.67 5.35
N GLU A 34 10.44 -5.49 5.93
CA GLU A 34 10.44 -4.21 5.22
C GLU A 34 11.50 -4.17 4.12
N ALA A 35 12.74 -4.59 4.44
CA ALA A 35 13.80 -4.66 3.44
C ALA A 35 13.46 -5.65 2.32
N THR A 36 12.82 -6.77 2.65
CA THR A 36 12.40 -7.77 1.67
C THR A 36 11.30 -7.24 0.75
N VAL A 37 10.31 -6.54 1.29
CA VAL A 37 9.24 -5.90 0.50
C VAL A 37 9.80 -4.81 -0.39
N LEU A 38 10.68 -3.96 0.14
CA LEU A 38 11.32 -2.89 -0.65
C LEU A 38 12.13 -3.46 -1.82
N ALA A 39 12.92 -4.51 -1.56
CA ALA A 39 13.69 -5.18 -2.62
C ALA A 39 12.79 -5.79 -3.70
N ALA A 40 11.65 -6.39 -3.30
CA ALA A 40 10.69 -6.95 -4.25
C ALA A 40 10.01 -5.84 -5.09
N ASP A 41 9.70 -4.71 -4.49
CA ASP A 41 9.12 -3.53 -5.15
C ASP A 41 10.08 -2.94 -6.18
N GLN A 42 11.32 -2.73 -5.80
CA GLN A 42 12.38 -2.25 -6.69
C GLN A 42 12.63 -3.23 -7.84
N ALA A 43 12.64 -4.55 -7.56
CA ALA A 43 12.78 -5.58 -8.58
C ALA A 43 11.62 -5.59 -9.57
N LEU A 44 10.37 -5.39 -9.10
CA LEU A 44 9.19 -5.27 -9.95
C LEU A 44 9.33 -4.07 -10.89
N GLY A 45 9.64 -2.89 -10.36
CA GLY A 45 9.84 -1.69 -11.17
C GLY A 45 10.96 -1.84 -12.19
N ALA A 46 12.09 -2.42 -11.80
CA ALA A 46 13.20 -2.69 -12.71
C ALA A 46 12.81 -3.67 -13.84
N ALA A 47 12.11 -4.76 -13.48
CA ALA A 47 11.64 -5.76 -14.44
C ALA A 47 10.64 -5.19 -15.44
N MET A 48 9.72 -4.33 -14.99
CA MET A 48 8.76 -3.65 -15.87
C MET A 48 9.50 -2.74 -16.87
N ARG A 49 10.39 -1.88 -16.40
CA ARG A 49 11.20 -0.99 -17.28
C ARG A 49 12.07 -1.77 -18.25
N GLY A 50 12.66 -2.88 -17.80
CA GLY A 50 13.47 -3.78 -18.63
C GLY A 50 12.69 -4.66 -19.59
N GLY A 51 11.37 -4.77 -19.44
CA GLY A 51 10.53 -5.67 -20.23
C GLY A 51 10.67 -7.15 -19.83
N ASP A 52 11.15 -7.45 -18.60
CA ASP A 52 11.29 -8.82 -18.10
C ASP A 52 9.95 -9.37 -17.59
N SER A 53 9.16 -9.89 -18.52
CA SER A 53 7.84 -10.47 -18.23
C SER A 53 7.90 -11.70 -17.29
N SER A 54 9.03 -12.42 -17.25
CA SER A 54 9.22 -13.58 -16.38
C SER A 54 9.26 -13.15 -14.92
N THR A 55 10.09 -12.16 -14.60
CA THR A 55 10.19 -11.61 -13.25
C THR A 55 8.89 -10.90 -12.83
N VAL A 56 8.29 -10.08 -13.71
CA VAL A 56 6.99 -9.45 -13.43
C VAL A 56 5.93 -10.50 -13.12
N ARG A 57 5.81 -11.55 -13.93
CA ARG A 57 4.86 -12.65 -13.70
C ARG A 57 5.05 -13.32 -12.35
N LYS A 58 6.27 -13.44 -11.86
CA LYS A 58 6.60 -14.04 -10.55
C LYS A 58 6.26 -13.10 -9.39
N LEU A 59 6.40 -11.79 -9.56
CA LEU A 59 6.18 -10.80 -8.51
C LEU A 59 4.71 -10.37 -8.38
N LEU A 60 3.93 -10.39 -9.47
CA LEU A 60 2.52 -10.04 -9.42
C LEU A 60 1.65 -11.18 -8.85
N SER A 61 0.73 -10.86 -7.95
CA SER A 61 -0.39 -11.73 -7.59
C SER A 61 -1.28 -12.01 -8.81
N LEU A 62 -1.99 -13.13 -8.80
CA LEU A 62 -2.98 -13.42 -9.86
C LEU A 62 -4.09 -12.36 -9.95
N GLN A 63 -4.38 -11.69 -8.84
CA GLN A 63 -5.41 -10.65 -8.73
C GLN A 63 -4.83 -9.24 -8.75
N PHE A 64 -3.59 -9.07 -9.24
CA PHE A 64 -2.95 -7.77 -9.29
C PHE A 64 -3.77 -6.76 -10.09
N THR A 65 -3.81 -5.53 -9.59
CA THR A 65 -4.44 -4.38 -10.24
C THR A 65 -3.53 -3.17 -10.11
N TYR A 66 -3.32 -2.45 -11.20
CA TYR A 66 -2.71 -1.13 -11.20
C TYR A 66 -3.78 -0.09 -11.53
N ILE A 67 -3.87 0.95 -10.72
CA ILE A 67 -4.72 2.13 -10.94
C ILE A 67 -3.79 3.29 -11.25
N ASP A 68 -3.84 3.78 -12.47
CA ASP A 68 -2.97 4.86 -12.91
C ASP A 68 -3.46 6.24 -12.41
N ALA A 69 -2.69 7.28 -12.70
CA ALA A 69 -2.93 8.64 -12.23
C ALA A 69 -4.21 9.31 -12.80
N ASP A 70 -4.87 8.68 -13.77
CA ASP A 70 -6.18 9.08 -14.33
C ASP A 70 -7.32 8.18 -13.85
N GLY A 71 -7.04 7.27 -12.90
CA GLY A 71 -8.03 6.35 -12.35
C GLY A 71 -8.38 5.18 -13.26
N LYS A 72 -7.66 5.00 -14.37
CA LYS A 72 -7.84 3.84 -15.24
C LYS A 72 -7.28 2.60 -14.56
N VAL A 73 -8.03 1.51 -14.65
CA VAL A 73 -7.69 0.22 -14.06
C VAL A 73 -7.00 -0.67 -15.08
N HIS A 74 -5.81 -1.15 -14.75
CA HIS A 74 -5.04 -2.12 -15.51
C HIS A 74 -4.95 -3.41 -14.71
N GLU A 75 -5.50 -4.49 -15.23
CA GLU A 75 -5.39 -5.79 -14.62
C GLU A 75 -4.01 -6.43 -14.87
N ARG A 76 -3.70 -7.50 -14.16
CA ARG A 76 -2.45 -8.24 -14.33
C ARG A 76 -2.12 -8.57 -15.79
N LYS A 77 -3.14 -8.95 -16.60
CA LYS A 77 -2.95 -9.27 -18.04
C LYS A 77 -2.44 -8.06 -18.83
N ASP A 78 -3.01 -6.87 -18.57
CA ASP A 78 -2.65 -5.63 -19.22
C ASP A 78 -1.22 -5.23 -18.86
N CYS A 79 -0.86 -5.32 -17.57
CA CYS A 79 0.49 -5.07 -17.10
C CYS A 79 1.52 -6.01 -17.72
N LEU A 80 1.16 -7.28 -17.98
CA LEU A 80 2.05 -8.25 -18.63
C LEU A 80 2.17 -8.02 -20.14
N ALA A 81 1.16 -7.43 -20.77
CA ALA A 81 1.17 -7.10 -22.19
C ALA A 81 1.91 -5.79 -22.51
N GLU A 82 1.84 -4.82 -21.58
CA GLU A 82 2.31 -3.45 -21.79
C GLU A 82 3.37 -3.01 -20.78
N LEU A 83 4.33 -3.89 -20.42
CA LEU A 83 5.28 -3.68 -19.33
C LEU A 83 5.93 -2.29 -19.36
N LYS A 84 6.55 -1.92 -20.48
CA LYS A 84 7.30 -0.65 -20.58
C LYS A 84 6.38 0.57 -20.56
N ASN A 85 5.18 0.44 -21.12
CA ASN A 85 4.19 1.53 -21.18
C ASN A 85 3.58 1.81 -19.80
N LEU A 86 3.50 0.79 -18.94
CA LEU A 86 2.94 0.89 -17.58
C LEU A 86 4.04 0.95 -16.51
N ALA A 87 5.32 1.06 -16.90
CA ALA A 87 6.43 1.15 -15.97
C ALA A 87 6.61 2.59 -15.46
N ALA A 88 6.29 2.82 -14.20
CA ALA A 88 6.61 4.08 -13.53
C ALA A 88 8.13 4.26 -13.31
N ALA A 89 8.56 5.50 -13.06
CA ALA A 89 9.93 5.79 -12.66
C ALA A 89 10.26 5.20 -11.27
N LEU A 90 11.54 5.22 -10.91
CA LEU A 90 11.96 4.84 -9.56
C LEU A 90 11.34 5.79 -8.52
N ALA A 91 10.94 5.22 -7.41
CA ALA A 91 10.44 5.99 -6.29
C ALA A 91 11.55 6.79 -5.61
N THR A 92 11.22 8.00 -5.17
CA THR A 92 12.06 8.80 -4.29
C THR A 92 11.62 8.56 -2.85
N ASP A 93 12.58 8.28 -1.97
CA ASP A 93 12.39 8.09 -0.52
C ASP A 93 11.20 7.15 -0.17
N PRO A 94 11.19 5.90 -0.67
CA PRO A 94 10.10 4.99 -0.40
C PRO A 94 10.02 4.64 1.09
N VAL A 95 8.81 4.68 1.63
CA VAL A 95 8.51 4.27 3.01
C VAL A 95 7.79 2.94 2.98
N VAL A 96 8.30 1.97 3.74
CA VAL A 96 7.71 0.64 3.87
C VAL A 96 7.08 0.48 5.25
N LYS A 97 5.91 -0.13 5.31
CA LYS A 97 5.27 -0.59 6.56
C LYS A 97 4.71 -1.99 6.37
N ILE A 98 4.78 -2.78 7.42
CA ILE A 98 4.26 -4.15 7.45
C ILE A 98 3.11 -4.24 8.45
N TYR A 99 1.99 -4.84 8.01
CA TYR A 99 0.81 -5.14 8.80
C TYR A 99 0.50 -6.64 8.68
N GLY A 100 1.07 -7.45 9.57
CA GLY A 100 1.00 -8.90 9.47
C GLY A 100 1.59 -9.39 8.14
N ARG A 101 0.76 -9.94 7.27
CA ARG A 101 1.18 -10.42 5.93
C ARG A 101 0.86 -9.44 4.79
N ILE A 102 0.46 -8.20 5.12
CA ILE A 102 0.34 -7.10 4.17
C ILE A 102 1.54 -6.16 4.35
N GLY A 103 2.22 -5.87 3.26
CA GLY A 103 3.23 -4.82 3.17
C GLY A 103 2.70 -3.67 2.30
N MET A 104 3.07 -2.45 2.63
CA MET A 104 2.86 -1.31 1.77
C MET A 104 4.18 -0.60 1.49
N VAL A 105 4.33 -0.14 0.26
CA VAL A 105 5.38 0.81 -0.14
C VAL A 105 4.69 2.07 -0.61
N THR A 106 5.11 3.21 -0.08
CA THR A 106 4.59 4.52 -0.46
C THR A 106 5.74 5.49 -0.71
N GLY A 107 5.50 6.52 -1.50
CA GLY A 107 6.50 7.54 -1.81
C GLY A 107 6.04 8.41 -2.96
N GLN A 108 6.98 9.09 -3.58
CA GLN A 108 6.76 9.88 -4.79
C GLN A 108 7.50 9.24 -5.96
N ARG A 109 6.90 9.34 -7.14
CA ARG A 109 7.51 8.89 -8.40
C ARG A 109 6.95 9.68 -9.58
N LYS A 110 7.61 9.60 -10.73
CA LYS A 110 6.97 10.00 -11.99
C LYS A 110 6.08 8.86 -12.47
N SER A 111 4.83 9.19 -12.78
CA SER A 111 3.90 8.28 -13.46
C SER A 111 4.36 7.97 -14.88
N THR A 112 3.67 7.07 -15.56
CA THR A 112 3.99 6.67 -16.93
C THR A 112 3.92 7.82 -17.95
N ASP A 113 3.10 8.84 -17.67
CA ASP A 113 2.97 10.07 -18.47
C ASP A 113 3.82 11.25 -17.97
N GLY A 114 4.71 11.01 -16.99
CA GLY A 114 5.69 11.97 -16.48
C GLY A 114 5.20 12.91 -15.37
N ARG A 115 3.95 12.81 -14.92
CA ARG A 115 3.43 13.59 -13.79
C ARG A 115 4.05 13.15 -12.47
N ASP A 116 4.21 14.10 -11.54
CA ASP A 116 4.56 13.76 -10.15
C ASP A 116 3.33 13.16 -9.44
N VAL A 117 3.51 11.97 -8.91
CA VAL A 117 2.46 11.24 -8.18
C VAL A 117 2.96 10.75 -6.84
N PHE A 118 2.06 10.72 -5.88
CA PHE A 118 2.18 9.84 -4.73
C PHE A 118 1.68 8.45 -5.15
N PHE A 119 2.35 7.41 -4.69
CA PHE A 119 1.94 6.03 -4.99
C PHE A 119 1.75 5.20 -3.72
N LEU A 120 0.91 4.19 -3.85
CA LEU A 120 0.72 3.12 -2.88
C LEU A 120 0.85 1.78 -3.60
N ASP A 121 1.90 1.03 -3.30
CA ASP A 121 2.06 -0.35 -3.74
C ASP A 121 1.77 -1.30 -2.58
N ILE A 122 0.81 -2.21 -2.77
CA ILE A 122 0.34 -3.14 -1.75
C ILE A 122 0.86 -4.53 -2.07
N TRP A 123 1.56 -5.11 -1.11
CA TRP A 123 2.17 -6.42 -1.17
C TRP A 123 1.49 -7.37 -0.18
N ALA A 124 1.37 -8.64 -0.56
CA ALA A 124 0.92 -9.70 0.35
C ALA A 124 1.92 -10.84 0.40
N LYS A 125 2.18 -11.35 1.59
CA LYS A 125 3.00 -12.53 1.81
C LYS A 125 2.16 -13.78 1.54
N GLN A 126 2.29 -14.32 0.33
CA GLN A 126 1.60 -15.52 -0.12
C GLN A 126 2.54 -16.73 0.02
N LYS A 127 2.19 -17.68 0.89
CA LYS A 127 3.09 -18.75 1.32
C LYS A 127 4.37 -18.17 1.92
N ARG A 128 5.50 -18.23 1.21
CA ARG A 128 6.81 -17.71 1.66
C ARG A 128 7.34 -16.55 0.81
N ALA A 129 6.54 -16.03 -0.13
CA ALA A 129 6.97 -15.00 -1.07
C ALA A 129 6.04 -13.78 -1.03
N TRP A 130 6.60 -12.61 -1.14
CA TRP A 130 5.86 -11.37 -1.34
C TRP A 130 5.37 -11.27 -2.78
N ARG A 131 4.10 -10.89 -2.95
CA ARG A 131 3.45 -10.68 -4.25
C ARG A 131 2.72 -9.33 -4.23
N ALA A 132 2.92 -8.53 -5.27
CA ALA A 132 2.17 -7.29 -5.42
C ALA A 132 0.68 -7.60 -5.64
N LEU A 133 -0.19 -7.02 -4.81
CA LEU A 133 -1.65 -7.14 -4.92
C LEU A 133 -2.26 -5.99 -5.70
N ALA A 134 -1.76 -4.78 -5.47
CA ALA A 134 -2.23 -3.58 -6.13
C ALA A 134 -1.14 -2.52 -6.16
N SER A 135 -1.25 -1.62 -7.13
CA SER A 135 -0.52 -0.37 -7.22
C SER A 135 -1.51 0.74 -7.55
N GLN A 136 -1.38 1.90 -6.92
CA GLN A 136 -2.23 3.06 -7.23
C GLN A 136 -1.42 4.34 -7.20
N ASP A 137 -1.53 5.11 -8.29
CA ASP A 137 -0.97 6.45 -8.40
C ASP A 137 -2.05 7.50 -8.13
N VAL A 138 -1.67 8.60 -7.48
CA VAL A 138 -2.53 9.77 -7.29
C VAL A 138 -1.74 11.06 -7.45
N VAL A 139 -2.24 11.97 -8.26
CA VAL A 139 -1.66 13.32 -8.41
C VAL A 139 -2.10 14.15 -7.21
N LEU A 140 -1.15 14.54 -6.36
CA LEU A 140 -1.42 15.44 -5.23
C LEU A 140 -1.39 16.91 -5.69
N ALA A 141 -2.00 17.79 -4.91
CA ALA A 141 -1.82 19.22 -5.12
C ALA A 141 -0.34 19.60 -4.84
N THR A 142 0.26 20.33 -5.77
CA THR A 142 1.57 20.97 -5.59
C THR A 142 1.36 22.39 -5.10
N GLY A 143 1.81 22.69 -3.86
CA GLY A 143 1.72 24.04 -3.28
C GLY A 143 0.33 24.37 -2.69
N ASP A 144 0.20 25.63 -2.26
CA ASP A 144 -1.02 26.22 -1.68
C ASP A 144 -2.11 26.50 -2.73
N THR A 145 -2.38 25.58 -3.62
CA THR A 145 -3.51 25.76 -4.54
C THR A 145 -4.80 25.80 -3.70
N PRO A 146 -5.46 26.96 -3.57
CA PRO A 146 -6.69 27.04 -2.80
C PRO A 146 -7.68 26.05 -3.42
N ARG A 147 -8.15 25.10 -2.62
CA ARG A 147 -9.26 24.25 -3.04
C ARG A 147 -10.41 25.18 -3.43
N PRO A 148 -11.07 24.99 -4.58
CA PRO A 148 -12.31 25.68 -4.84
C PRO A 148 -13.21 25.43 -3.62
N THR A 149 -13.58 26.52 -2.92
CA THR A 149 -14.57 26.42 -1.85
C THR A 149 -15.83 25.85 -2.49
N PRO A 150 -16.33 24.70 -2.05
CA PRO A 150 -17.61 24.22 -2.55
C PRO A 150 -18.61 25.36 -2.41
N ALA A 151 -19.37 25.64 -3.47
CA ALA A 151 -20.51 26.59 -3.35
C ALA A 151 -21.31 26.17 -2.11
N PRO A 152 -21.83 27.15 -1.30
CA PRO A 152 -22.67 26.83 -0.16
C PRO A 152 -23.75 25.87 -0.67
N ALA A 153 -23.73 24.64 -0.23
CA ALA A 153 -24.76 23.68 -0.56
C ALA A 153 -26.07 24.29 -0.01
N ALA A 154 -27.02 24.55 -0.89
CA ALA A 154 -28.40 24.77 -0.46
C ALA A 154 -28.71 23.66 0.54
N ALA A 155 -29.41 23.97 1.66
CA ALA A 155 -29.70 23.00 2.70
C ALA A 155 -30.22 21.70 2.07
N ALA A 156 -29.29 20.77 1.86
CA ALA A 156 -29.61 19.53 1.19
C ALA A 156 -30.50 18.71 2.13
N ALA A 157 -31.53 18.11 1.58
CA ALA A 157 -32.31 17.11 2.30
C ALA A 157 -31.36 16.08 2.95
N PRO A 158 -31.68 15.53 4.13
CA PRO A 158 -30.85 14.53 4.76
C PRO A 158 -30.51 13.42 3.78
N TYR A 159 -29.23 13.19 3.54
CA TYR A 159 -28.75 12.14 2.62
C TYR A 159 -29.04 10.76 3.22
N ASP A 160 -30.00 10.02 2.62
CA ASP A 160 -30.29 8.64 2.99
C ASP A 160 -29.23 7.70 2.38
N CYS A 161 -28.18 7.46 3.13
CA CYS A 161 -27.08 6.60 2.70
C CYS A 161 -27.47 5.12 2.74
N LYS A 162 -27.95 4.59 1.63
CA LYS A 162 -28.16 3.14 1.48
C LYS A 162 -26.85 2.41 1.18
N ASN A 163 -26.13 2.85 0.15
CA ASN A 163 -24.81 2.36 -0.24
C ASN A 163 -23.77 3.47 0.03
N PRO A 164 -22.72 3.24 0.80
CA PRO A 164 -22.30 1.97 1.42
C PRO A 164 -22.88 1.72 2.82
N CYS A 165 -23.66 2.62 3.41
CA CYS A 165 -23.98 2.61 4.83
C CYS A 165 -24.79 1.38 5.27
N GLN A 166 -25.71 0.90 4.46
CA GLN A 166 -26.58 -0.24 4.79
C GLN A 166 -26.18 -1.49 3.99
N SER A 167 -25.77 -1.32 2.73
CA SER A 167 -25.38 -2.40 1.85
C SER A 167 -24.21 -1.99 0.98
N ILE A 168 -23.44 -2.96 0.52
CA ILE A 168 -22.34 -2.81 -0.44
C ILE A 168 -22.48 -3.94 -1.46
N PRO A 169 -22.23 -3.72 -2.76
CA PRO A 169 -22.28 -4.77 -3.78
C PRO A 169 -21.07 -5.71 -3.67
N TYR A 170 -20.94 -6.37 -2.52
CA TYR A 170 -19.86 -7.28 -2.20
C TYR A 170 -20.38 -8.48 -1.42
N ARG A 171 -20.04 -9.68 -1.89
CA ARG A 171 -20.36 -10.91 -1.16
C ARG A 171 -19.23 -11.25 -0.19
N VAL A 172 -19.50 -11.09 1.10
CA VAL A 172 -18.59 -11.48 2.18
C VAL A 172 -18.33 -12.99 2.18
N ARG A 173 -17.08 -13.39 2.39
CA ARG A 173 -16.62 -14.79 2.35
C ARG A 173 -16.07 -15.30 3.69
N SER A 174 -15.84 -14.38 4.66
CA SER A 174 -15.32 -14.71 5.98
C SER A 174 -15.79 -13.71 7.03
N SER A 175 -15.67 -14.07 8.32
CA SER A 175 -15.95 -13.15 9.42
C SER A 175 -15.04 -11.92 9.39
N ALA A 176 -13.77 -12.09 9.07
CA ALA A 176 -12.83 -10.96 8.95
C ALA A 176 -13.24 -9.98 7.83
N GLU A 177 -13.72 -10.47 6.68
CA GLU A 177 -14.29 -9.60 5.65
C GLU A 177 -15.56 -8.89 6.13
N GLN A 178 -16.42 -9.59 6.88
CA GLN A 178 -17.62 -8.97 7.48
C GLN A 178 -17.25 -7.85 8.44
N ASP A 179 -16.27 -8.06 9.31
CA ASP A 179 -15.82 -7.05 10.27
C ASP A 179 -15.25 -5.82 9.56
N ILE A 180 -14.47 -6.01 8.48
CA ILE A 180 -13.94 -4.90 7.68
C ILE A 180 -15.06 -4.13 6.99
N VAL A 181 -16.03 -4.82 6.41
CA VAL A 181 -17.21 -4.18 5.78
C VAL A 181 -18.01 -3.40 6.82
N THR A 182 -18.23 -3.96 7.99
CA THR A 182 -18.93 -3.29 9.10
C THR A 182 -18.19 -2.03 9.56
N SER A 183 -16.86 -2.12 9.73
CA SER A 183 -16.02 -0.96 10.07
C SER A 183 -16.04 0.12 8.98
N PHE A 184 -16.01 -0.28 7.70
CA PHE A 184 -16.14 0.66 6.59
C PHE A 184 -17.48 1.37 6.58
N GLN A 185 -18.56 0.65 6.77
CA GLN A 185 -19.90 1.23 6.87
C GLN A 185 -20.03 2.18 8.06
N ALA A 186 -19.41 1.85 9.21
CA ALA A 186 -19.40 2.70 10.39
C ALA A 186 -18.63 4.03 10.13
N ILE A 187 -17.50 3.97 9.42
CA ILE A 187 -16.75 5.17 8.98
C ILE A 187 -17.63 6.11 8.17
N GLU A 188 -18.35 5.58 7.18
CA GLU A 188 -19.15 6.40 6.28
C GLU A 188 -20.39 6.97 7.01
N LYS A 189 -21.07 6.16 7.84
CA LYS A 189 -22.17 6.62 8.71
C LYS A 189 -21.72 7.73 9.66
N ALA A 190 -20.56 7.54 10.31
CA ALA A 190 -20.03 8.52 11.25
C ALA A 190 -19.66 9.83 10.56
N ALA A 191 -19.13 9.78 9.32
CA ALA A 191 -18.83 10.98 8.53
C ALA A 191 -20.12 11.77 8.19
N ILE A 192 -21.18 11.10 7.76
CA ILE A 192 -22.49 11.73 7.46
C ILE A 192 -23.13 12.31 8.73
N ALA A 193 -23.06 11.58 9.85
CA ALA A 193 -23.61 12.01 11.14
C ALA A 193 -22.72 13.06 11.85
N HIS A 194 -21.62 13.49 11.26
CA HIS A 194 -20.62 14.39 11.85
C HIS A 194 -20.13 13.91 13.23
N ASN A 195 -20.02 12.60 13.41
CA ASN A 195 -19.56 11.98 14.64
C ASN A 195 -18.07 11.62 14.53
N ALA A 196 -17.20 12.60 14.87
CA ALA A 196 -15.76 12.44 14.77
C ALA A 196 -15.21 11.35 15.72
N ASP A 197 -15.81 11.19 16.90
CA ASP A 197 -15.38 10.19 17.90
C ASP A 197 -15.69 8.78 17.42
N GLU A 198 -16.87 8.55 16.84
CA GLU A 198 -17.21 7.26 16.25
C GLU A 198 -16.31 6.95 15.04
N TRP A 199 -16.14 7.93 14.15
CA TRP A 199 -15.24 7.80 13.01
C TRP A 199 -13.83 7.38 13.45
N ALA A 200 -13.31 8.01 14.51
CA ALA A 200 -11.97 7.78 15.04
C ALA A 200 -11.73 6.36 15.57
N LYS A 201 -12.76 5.64 16.00
CA LYS A 201 -12.65 4.25 16.47
C LYS A 201 -12.27 3.27 15.34
N HIS A 202 -12.69 3.59 14.12
CA HIS A 202 -12.53 2.72 12.95
C HIS A 202 -11.32 3.06 12.08
N VAL A 203 -10.48 4.01 12.49
CA VAL A 203 -9.26 4.39 11.79
C VAL A 203 -8.06 4.32 12.72
N ALA A 204 -6.94 3.85 12.19
CA ALA A 204 -5.70 3.73 12.93
C ALA A 204 -5.09 5.11 13.24
N ASP A 205 -4.25 5.20 14.28
CA ASP A 205 -3.62 6.46 14.67
C ASP A 205 -2.74 7.06 13.57
N GLU A 206 -2.07 6.21 12.80
CA GLU A 206 -1.24 6.60 11.65
C GLU A 206 -2.01 6.87 10.36
N PHE A 207 -3.35 6.86 10.40
CA PHE A 207 -4.18 7.04 9.20
C PHE A 207 -3.79 8.27 8.39
N LYS A 208 -3.72 8.05 7.08
CA LYS A 208 -3.60 9.12 6.07
C LYS A 208 -4.50 8.86 4.88
N LEU A 209 -5.17 9.92 4.43
CA LEU A 209 -5.92 9.97 3.20
C LEU A 209 -5.12 10.75 2.16
N TYR A 210 -4.89 10.15 1.01
CA TYR A 210 -4.32 10.79 -0.17
C TYR A 210 -5.40 10.86 -1.24
N GLY A 211 -5.62 12.01 -1.84
CA GLY A 211 -6.68 12.19 -2.84
C GLY A 211 -6.26 13.13 -3.96
N SER A 212 -6.80 12.95 -5.15
CA SER A 212 -6.51 13.77 -6.32
C SER A 212 -6.68 15.25 -6.05
N GLY A 213 -5.66 16.04 -6.43
CA GLY A 213 -5.69 17.49 -6.34
C GLY A 213 -5.76 18.05 -4.91
N ARG A 214 -5.32 17.30 -3.90
CA ARG A 214 -5.32 17.77 -2.50
C ARG A 214 -4.08 17.30 -1.75
N PRO A 215 -3.66 18.03 -0.69
CA PRO A 215 -2.60 17.56 0.19
C PRO A 215 -3.06 16.35 1.00
N PRO A 216 -2.11 15.52 1.50
CA PRO A 216 -2.43 14.41 2.39
C PRO A 216 -3.14 14.87 3.65
N ILE A 217 -4.19 14.15 4.05
CA ILE A 217 -5.00 14.46 5.23
C ILE A 217 -4.72 13.40 6.31
N PRO A 218 -4.06 13.75 7.43
CA PRO A 218 -3.87 12.84 8.55
C PRO A 218 -5.17 12.63 9.34
N ARG A 219 -5.17 11.64 10.23
CA ARG A 219 -6.31 11.33 11.13
C ARG A 219 -6.84 12.58 11.84
N SER A 220 -5.95 13.36 12.46
CA SER A 220 -6.33 14.61 13.15
C SER A 220 -6.98 15.64 12.23
N GLY A 221 -6.45 15.80 11.01
CA GLY A 221 -7.02 16.70 10.00
C GLY A 221 -8.41 16.25 9.53
N ARG A 222 -8.66 14.94 9.44
CA ARG A 222 -9.99 14.43 9.10
C ARG A 222 -10.99 14.63 10.24
N ILE A 223 -10.59 14.39 11.49
CA ILE A 223 -11.39 14.69 12.70
C ILE A 223 -11.77 16.17 12.72
N ALA A 224 -10.79 17.06 12.55
CA ALA A 224 -11.05 18.51 12.49
C ALA A 224 -12.01 18.89 11.35
N THR A 225 -11.94 18.21 10.20
CA THR A 225 -12.89 18.43 9.10
C THR A 225 -14.30 18.00 9.48
N ILE A 226 -14.49 16.84 10.11
CA ILE A 226 -15.81 16.35 10.54
C ILE A 226 -16.41 17.31 11.58
N ASN A 227 -15.64 17.77 12.56
CA ASN A 227 -16.09 18.72 13.57
C ASN A 227 -16.53 20.06 12.94
N ARG A 228 -15.73 20.61 12.01
CA ARG A 228 -16.10 21.83 11.28
C ARG A 228 -17.35 21.66 10.43
N GLN A 229 -17.54 20.48 9.81
CA GLN A 229 -18.77 20.16 9.08
C GLN A 229 -19.98 20.14 10.00
N LYS A 230 -19.84 19.63 11.25
CA LYS A 230 -20.85 19.66 12.29
C LYS A 230 -21.20 21.10 12.70
N GLU A 231 -20.20 21.92 13.01
CA GLU A 231 -20.36 23.32 13.42
C GLU A 231 -21.06 24.15 12.34
N ASN A 232 -20.73 23.91 11.08
CA ASN A 232 -21.31 24.63 9.94
C ASN A 232 -22.60 24.00 9.40
N ASN A 233 -23.09 22.92 10.01
CA ASN A 233 -24.22 22.12 9.52
C ASN A 233 -24.11 21.78 8.03
N THR A 234 -22.88 21.40 7.58
CA THR A 234 -22.58 21.12 6.17
C THR A 234 -23.06 19.73 5.83
N ALA A 235 -23.95 19.57 4.85
CA ALA A 235 -24.35 18.25 4.37
C ALA A 235 -23.12 17.47 3.83
N VAL A 236 -23.04 16.19 4.16
CA VAL A 236 -21.98 15.28 3.71
C VAL A 236 -22.60 14.15 2.91
N THR A 237 -22.14 14.03 1.66
CA THR A 237 -22.44 12.89 0.80
C THR A 237 -21.19 12.00 0.73
N VAL A 238 -21.39 10.69 0.75
CA VAL A 238 -20.32 9.70 0.59
C VAL A 238 -20.45 8.99 -0.76
N GLY A 239 -19.35 8.51 -1.30
CA GLY A 239 -19.37 7.80 -2.58
C GLY A 239 -20.00 6.42 -2.45
N GLU A 240 -20.97 6.12 -3.31
CA GLU A 240 -21.50 4.78 -3.46
C GLU A 240 -20.45 3.82 -4.01
N VAL A 241 -20.42 2.61 -3.49
CA VAL A 241 -19.51 1.55 -3.97
C VAL A 241 -20.12 0.85 -5.17
N GLU A 242 -19.49 0.94 -6.33
CA GLU A 242 -19.90 0.20 -7.52
C GLU A 242 -19.34 -1.22 -7.55
N ALA A 243 -18.07 -1.35 -7.14
CA ALA A 243 -17.37 -2.63 -7.08
C ALA A 243 -16.33 -2.60 -5.96
N MET A 244 -16.09 -3.75 -5.35
CA MET A 244 -15.12 -3.88 -4.27
C MET A 244 -14.45 -5.24 -4.30
N ARG A 245 -13.16 -5.28 -3.94
CA ARG A 245 -12.42 -6.49 -3.62
C ARG A 245 -11.76 -6.34 -2.26
N LEU A 246 -11.77 -7.41 -1.49
CA LEU A 246 -11.03 -7.56 -0.26
C LEU A 246 -10.05 -8.71 -0.37
N ALA A 247 -8.84 -8.51 0.16
CA ALA A 247 -7.82 -9.53 0.33
C ALA A 247 -7.34 -9.46 1.77
N VAL A 248 -7.69 -10.45 2.57
CA VAL A 248 -7.40 -10.51 4.01
C VAL A 248 -6.27 -11.50 4.25
N TYR A 249 -5.25 -11.07 5.01
CA TYR A 249 -4.08 -11.85 5.39
C TYR A 249 -3.75 -11.61 6.86
N ASP A 250 -4.18 -12.52 7.72
CA ASP A 250 -4.03 -12.42 9.19
C ASP A 250 -4.58 -11.08 9.72
N ASP A 251 -3.72 -10.23 10.29
CA ASP A 251 -4.08 -8.93 10.86
C ASP A 251 -3.96 -7.75 9.89
N GLY A 252 -3.73 -8.02 8.61
CA GLY A 252 -3.67 -7.03 7.54
C GLY A 252 -4.63 -7.34 6.40
N ALA A 253 -5.21 -6.30 5.79
CA ALA A 253 -6.05 -6.48 4.60
C ALA A 253 -5.90 -5.31 3.62
N ALA A 254 -6.14 -5.62 2.34
CA ALA A 254 -6.24 -4.65 1.26
C ALA A 254 -7.67 -4.62 0.72
N MET A 255 -8.21 -3.41 0.54
CA MET A 255 -9.50 -3.15 -0.09
C MET A 255 -9.28 -2.29 -1.33
N ILE A 256 -9.74 -2.76 -2.47
CA ILE A 256 -9.77 -1.98 -3.73
C ILE A 256 -11.23 -1.78 -4.11
N ALA A 257 -11.64 -0.54 -4.30
CA ALA A 257 -13.03 -0.21 -4.60
C ALA A 257 -13.17 0.89 -5.65
N SER A 258 -14.28 0.83 -6.38
CA SER A 258 -14.75 1.87 -7.30
C SER A 258 -15.92 2.60 -6.66
N HIS A 259 -15.93 3.91 -6.78
CA HIS A 259 -16.94 4.76 -6.19
C HIS A 259 -17.52 5.77 -7.19
N VAL A 260 -18.79 6.07 -7.05
CA VAL A 260 -19.46 7.22 -7.71
C VAL A 260 -20.10 8.10 -6.65
N MET A 261 -20.15 9.40 -6.90
CA MET A 261 -20.86 10.33 -6.03
C MET A 261 -22.29 10.46 -6.51
N PRO A 262 -23.30 10.15 -5.67
CA PRO A 262 -24.71 10.21 -6.07
C PRO A 262 -25.19 11.64 -6.39
N ASP A 263 -24.50 12.65 -5.88
CA ASP A 263 -24.76 14.07 -6.10
C ASP A 263 -23.86 14.70 -7.16
N ASN A 264 -23.02 13.91 -7.85
CA ASN A 264 -22.03 14.36 -8.82
C ASN A 264 -21.09 15.47 -8.31
N SER A 265 -20.88 15.58 -6.99
CA SER A 265 -20.02 16.59 -6.36
C SER A 265 -18.54 16.43 -6.68
N ARG A 266 -18.15 15.27 -7.21
CA ARG A 266 -16.82 14.97 -7.75
C ARG A 266 -16.92 13.87 -8.82
N PRO A 267 -15.91 13.70 -9.69
CA PRO A 267 -15.83 12.56 -10.58
C PRO A 267 -15.88 11.22 -9.83
N PRO A 268 -16.26 10.13 -10.49
CA PRO A 268 -16.03 8.77 -9.99
C PRO A 268 -14.57 8.61 -9.55
N TYR A 269 -14.31 7.77 -8.57
CA TYR A 269 -12.94 7.57 -8.08
C TYR A 269 -12.65 6.11 -7.75
N ARG A 270 -11.38 5.78 -7.83
CA ARG A 270 -10.84 4.47 -7.40
C ARG A 270 -10.16 4.64 -6.05
N ALA A 271 -10.34 3.66 -5.18
CA ALA A 271 -9.74 3.72 -3.85
C ALA A 271 -9.01 2.43 -3.51
N ALA A 272 -7.74 2.54 -3.12
CA ALA A 272 -6.99 1.48 -2.46
C ALA A 272 -6.86 1.82 -0.98
N ARG A 273 -7.20 0.85 -0.11
CA ARG A 273 -7.18 1.04 1.34
C ARG A 273 -6.44 -0.11 2.01
N ILE A 274 -5.70 0.20 3.05
CA ILE A 274 -5.09 -0.78 3.94
C ILE A 274 -5.84 -0.77 5.27
N TRP A 275 -6.17 -1.96 5.70
CA TRP A 275 -6.80 -2.24 6.99
C TRP A 275 -5.85 -3.03 7.87
N VAL A 276 -5.89 -2.75 9.16
CA VAL A 276 -5.08 -3.40 10.19
C VAL A 276 -5.97 -3.82 11.34
N LYS A 277 -5.76 -5.03 11.84
CA LYS A 277 -6.47 -5.53 13.02
C LYS A 277 -5.64 -5.24 14.27
N ARG A 278 -6.21 -4.49 15.21
CA ARG A 278 -5.57 -4.17 16.49
C ARG A 278 -6.57 -4.35 17.62
N ASN A 279 -6.16 -5.03 18.67
CA ASN A 279 -7.03 -5.32 19.82
C ASN A 279 -8.39 -5.94 19.39
N GLY A 280 -8.34 -6.81 18.39
CA GLY A 280 -9.54 -7.47 17.85
C GLY A 280 -10.37 -6.63 16.88
N GLN A 281 -10.09 -5.35 16.69
CA GLN A 281 -10.86 -4.43 15.84
C GLN A 281 -10.11 -4.10 14.55
N TRP A 282 -10.82 -4.09 13.42
CA TRP A 282 -10.30 -3.63 12.14
C TRP A 282 -10.35 -2.11 12.03
N GLN A 283 -9.22 -1.50 11.68
CA GLN A 283 -9.06 -0.06 11.51
C GLN A 283 -8.43 0.24 10.16
N MET A 284 -8.89 1.29 9.48
CA MET A 284 -8.29 1.75 8.23
C MET A 284 -7.00 2.52 8.53
N ALA A 285 -5.88 2.07 7.97
CA ALA A 285 -4.57 2.72 8.16
C ALA A 285 -4.22 3.69 7.03
N VAL A 286 -4.65 3.41 5.80
CA VAL A 286 -4.37 4.25 4.62
C VAL A 286 -5.56 4.20 3.68
N SER A 287 -5.85 5.34 3.03
CA SER A 287 -6.75 5.42 1.88
C SER A 287 -6.12 6.28 0.79
N VAL A 288 -5.93 5.72 -0.40
CA VAL A 288 -5.53 6.46 -1.60
C VAL A 288 -6.71 6.50 -2.55
N GLN A 289 -7.05 7.68 -3.04
CA GLN A 289 -8.23 7.93 -3.87
C GLN A 289 -7.82 8.69 -5.13
N THR A 290 -8.03 8.08 -6.29
CA THR A 290 -7.71 8.67 -7.60
C THR A 290 -8.99 8.90 -8.37
N ASP A 291 -9.24 10.16 -8.75
CA ASP A 291 -10.40 10.54 -9.56
C ASP A 291 -10.25 9.98 -10.97
N VAL A 292 -11.35 9.48 -11.53
CA VAL A 292 -11.41 8.98 -12.91
C VAL A 292 -11.61 10.17 -13.84
N LYS A 293 -10.73 10.31 -14.84
CA LYS A 293 -10.80 11.33 -15.88
C LYS A 293 -11.45 10.82 -17.15
#